data_7dadb6a16eed3bc07d84cd98bfb2a359
#
_entry.id   7dadb6a16eed3bc07d84cd98bfb2a359
#
_cell.length_a   1.000
_cell.length_b   1.000
_cell.length_c   1.000
_cell.angle_alpha   90.00
_cell.angle_beta   90.00
_cell.angle_gamma   90.00
#
_symmetry.space_group_name_H-M   'P 1'
#
loop_
_entity.id
_entity.type
_entity.pdbx_description
1 polymer ?
#
loop_
_entity_poly.entity_id
_entity_poly.type
_entity_poly.pdbx_seq_one_letter_code
_entity_poly.pdbx_strand_id
1 'polypeptide(L)'
;MTVVTLTDDNFEDEVSSSDKPVLVDYWATWCGPCKMVGPIVEEIAVEYSDQIKVGKLDVDINQASAAKQNVMSIPTLLIFKEGEVVASQVGALSKVQLAEFCLLYTSPSPRDGLLSRMPSSA
;
A
#
# COMPACT_ATOMS: atom_id res chain seq x y z
N MET A 1 14.83 6.67 4.48
CA MET A 1 13.37 6.89 4.55
C MET A 1 12.65 5.66 4.15
N THR A 2 11.72 5.28 4.96
CA THR A 2 10.98 4.03 4.70
C THR A 2 9.69 4.28 3.92
N VAL A 3 9.21 5.52 3.87
CA VAL A 3 8.01 5.86 3.11
C VAL A 3 8.41 6.81 1.99
N VAL A 4 8.03 6.45 0.77
CA VAL A 4 8.34 7.25 -0.41
C VAL A 4 7.22 8.25 -0.64
N THR A 5 7.58 9.50 -0.90
CA THR A 5 6.59 10.49 -1.31
C THR A 5 6.36 10.31 -2.81
N LEU A 6 5.14 9.86 -3.15
CA LEU A 6 4.80 9.60 -4.54
C LEU A 6 4.17 10.84 -5.17
N THR A 7 4.52 11.08 -6.42
CA THR A 7 3.98 12.19 -7.19
C THR A 7 3.58 11.66 -8.57
N ASP A 8 2.84 12.50 -9.32
CA ASP A 8 2.53 12.14 -10.70
C ASP A 8 3.79 11.89 -11.52
N ASP A 9 4.88 12.61 -11.19
CA ASP A 9 6.12 12.49 -11.95
C ASP A 9 6.89 11.21 -11.63
N ASN A 10 6.88 10.75 -10.38
CA ASN A 10 7.71 9.60 -10.00
C ASN A 10 6.92 8.30 -9.84
N PHE A 11 5.60 8.33 -10.02
CA PHE A 11 4.76 7.16 -9.74
C PHE A 11 5.20 5.95 -10.54
N GLU A 12 5.43 6.13 -11.82
CA GLU A 12 5.83 5.02 -12.69
C GLU A 12 7.13 4.40 -12.21
N ASP A 13 8.13 5.23 -11.94
CA ASP A 13 9.44 4.72 -11.52
C ASP A 13 9.39 4.04 -10.16
N GLU A 14 8.64 4.61 -9.22
CA GLU A 14 8.64 4.11 -7.86
C GLU A 14 7.72 2.90 -7.68
N VAL A 15 6.62 2.85 -8.41
CA VAL A 15 5.60 1.82 -8.24
C VAL A 15 5.71 0.74 -9.29
N SER A 16 5.66 1.12 -10.57
CA SER A 16 5.61 0.13 -11.64
C SER A 16 6.93 -0.60 -11.83
N SER A 17 8.04 0.06 -11.53
CA SER A 17 9.36 -0.53 -11.69
C SER A 17 9.86 -1.22 -10.43
N SER A 18 9.06 -1.26 -9.38
CA SER A 18 9.48 -1.87 -8.11
C SER A 18 9.52 -3.38 -8.23
N ASP A 19 10.55 -3.99 -7.65
CA ASP A 19 10.67 -5.45 -7.59
C ASP A 19 9.94 -6.04 -6.38
N LYS A 20 9.40 -5.19 -5.52
CA LYS A 20 8.60 -5.59 -4.37
C LYS A 20 7.18 -5.11 -4.55
N PRO A 21 6.20 -5.75 -3.90
CA PRO A 21 4.86 -5.17 -3.85
C PRO A 21 4.92 -3.77 -3.23
N VAL A 22 4.05 -2.89 -3.67
CA VAL A 22 4.03 -1.50 -3.21
C VAL A 22 2.67 -1.19 -2.63
N LEU A 23 2.66 -0.75 -1.38
CA LEU A 23 1.46 -0.23 -0.73
C LEU A 23 1.41 1.27 -0.95
N VAL A 24 0.34 1.75 -1.56
CA VAL A 24 0.18 3.19 -1.80
C VAL A 24 -0.98 3.71 -0.96
N ASP A 25 -0.70 4.73 -0.15
CA ASP A 25 -1.69 5.40 0.68
C ASP A 25 -2.09 6.70 -0.03
N TYR A 26 -3.31 6.73 -0.56
CA TYR A 26 -3.87 7.93 -1.20
C TYR A 26 -4.57 8.75 -0.12
N TRP A 27 -4.09 9.97 0.09
CA TRP A 27 -4.50 10.80 1.22
C TRP A 27 -4.61 12.27 0.84
N ALA A 28 -5.14 13.09 1.75
CA ALA A 28 -5.17 14.53 1.59
C ALA A 28 -5.01 15.20 2.95
N THR A 29 -4.54 16.44 2.94
CA THR A 29 -4.26 17.17 4.18
C THR A 29 -5.52 17.45 5.00
N TRP A 30 -6.68 17.56 4.33
CA TRP A 30 -7.95 17.87 4.99
C TRP A 30 -8.70 16.61 5.46
N CYS A 31 -8.16 15.46 5.22
CA CYS A 31 -8.86 14.20 5.48
C CYS A 31 -8.56 13.72 6.92
N GLY A 32 -9.59 13.73 7.77
CA GLY A 32 -9.43 13.28 9.16
C GLY A 32 -9.02 11.81 9.28
N PRO A 33 -9.75 10.87 8.65
CA PRO A 33 -9.35 9.46 8.72
C PRO A 33 -7.96 9.18 8.17
N CYS A 34 -7.51 9.96 7.18
CA CYS A 34 -6.16 9.80 6.65
C CYS A 34 -5.11 10.07 7.72
N LYS A 35 -5.39 10.98 8.63
CA LYS A 35 -4.45 11.31 9.70
C LYS A 35 -4.33 10.19 10.72
N MET A 36 -5.34 9.34 10.82
CA MET A 36 -5.28 8.16 11.67
C MET A 36 -4.50 7.03 11.00
N VAL A 37 -4.65 6.89 9.69
CA VAL A 37 -4.00 5.83 8.94
C VAL A 37 -2.52 6.13 8.69
N GLY A 38 -2.18 7.40 8.51
CA GLY A 38 -0.81 7.79 8.18
C GLY A 38 0.26 7.20 9.08
N PRO A 39 0.15 7.40 10.40
CA PRO A 39 1.15 6.83 11.31
C PRO A 39 1.20 5.31 11.26
N ILE A 40 0.05 4.67 11.05
CA ILE A 40 -0.01 3.20 10.94
C ILE A 40 0.72 2.73 9.69
N VAL A 41 0.52 3.43 8.59
CA VAL A 41 1.21 3.13 7.33
C VAL A 41 2.72 3.27 7.51
N GLU A 42 3.14 4.28 8.26
CA GLU A 42 4.56 4.49 8.52
C GLU A 42 5.16 3.38 9.36
N GLU A 43 4.40 2.86 10.34
CA GLU A 43 4.84 1.73 11.12
C GLU A 43 5.00 0.47 10.27
N ILE A 44 4.05 0.23 9.38
CA ILE A 44 4.12 -0.89 8.45
C ILE A 44 5.36 -0.76 7.56
N ALA A 45 5.65 0.45 7.11
CA ALA A 45 6.82 0.69 6.26
C ALA A 45 8.12 0.30 6.95
N VAL A 46 8.20 0.54 8.26
CA VAL A 46 9.40 0.19 9.03
C VAL A 46 9.45 -1.32 9.28
N GLU A 47 8.33 -1.89 9.73
CA GLU A 47 8.31 -3.28 10.18
C GLU A 47 8.45 -4.27 9.03
N TYR A 48 7.96 -3.92 7.85
CA TYR A 48 7.93 -4.84 6.71
C TYR A 48 8.74 -4.31 5.53
N SER A 49 9.76 -3.51 5.82
CA SER A 49 10.53 -2.81 4.78
C SER A 49 11.24 -3.76 3.81
N ASP A 50 11.56 -4.97 4.26
CA ASP A 50 12.21 -5.96 3.39
C ASP A 50 11.21 -6.74 2.54
N GLN A 51 9.91 -6.59 2.81
CA GLN A 51 8.87 -7.35 2.13
C GLN A 51 7.99 -6.49 1.24
N ILE A 52 7.80 -5.22 1.61
CA ILE A 52 6.89 -4.35 0.88
C ILE A 52 7.45 -2.93 0.87
N LYS A 53 7.28 -2.26 -0.25
CA LYS A 53 7.63 -0.85 -0.38
C LYS A 53 6.38 -0.04 -0.07
N VAL A 54 6.52 1.07 0.64
CA VAL A 54 5.37 1.89 1.03
C VAL A 54 5.55 3.30 0.50
N GLY A 55 4.50 3.82 -0.12
CA GLY A 55 4.47 5.19 -0.60
C GLY A 55 3.19 5.88 -0.20
N LYS A 56 3.25 7.20 -0.14
CA LYS A 56 2.08 8.04 0.16
C LYS A 56 1.92 9.05 -0.97
N LEU A 57 0.69 9.24 -1.40
CA LEU A 57 0.37 10.11 -2.52
C LEU A 57 -0.73 11.08 -2.11
N ASP A 58 -0.41 12.38 -2.13
CA ASP A 58 -1.36 13.44 -1.83
C ASP A 58 -2.22 13.67 -3.08
N VAL A 59 -3.51 13.35 -2.99
CA VAL A 59 -4.39 13.38 -4.16
C VAL A 59 -4.70 14.79 -4.63
N ASP A 60 -4.53 15.80 -3.77
CA ASP A 60 -4.83 17.18 -4.16
C ASP A 60 -3.82 17.73 -5.15
N ILE A 61 -2.56 17.32 -5.01
CA ILE A 61 -1.50 17.83 -5.87
C ILE A 61 -1.01 16.77 -6.87
N ASN A 62 -1.58 15.57 -6.84
CA ASN A 62 -1.21 14.49 -7.76
C ASN A 62 -2.47 13.84 -8.30
N GLN A 63 -3.30 14.64 -8.95
CA GLN A 63 -4.63 14.21 -9.36
C GLN A 63 -4.60 13.19 -10.49
N ALA A 64 -3.59 13.23 -11.33
CA ALA A 64 -3.51 12.32 -12.47
C ALA A 64 -3.33 10.88 -11.98
N SER A 65 -2.45 10.66 -11.02
CA SER A 65 -2.21 9.32 -10.49
C SER A 65 -3.44 8.76 -9.78
N ALA A 66 -4.14 9.62 -9.02
CA ALA A 66 -5.36 9.21 -8.34
C ALA A 66 -6.45 8.85 -9.33
N ALA A 67 -6.63 9.68 -10.36
CA ALA A 67 -7.66 9.45 -11.37
C ALA A 67 -7.38 8.19 -12.18
N LYS A 68 -6.13 7.93 -12.48
CA LYS A 68 -5.75 6.75 -13.25
C LYS A 68 -6.18 5.46 -12.56
N GLN A 69 -6.17 5.44 -11.23
CA GLN A 69 -6.54 4.28 -10.47
C GLN A 69 -7.98 4.35 -9.95
N ASN A 70 -8.75 5.33 -10.40
CA ASN A 70 -10.15 5.50 -10.01
C ASN A 70 -10.31 5.65 -8.49
N VAL A 71 -9.40 6.38 -7.86
CA VAL A 71 -9.50 6.64 -6.43
C VAL A 71 -10.56 7.71 -6.21
N MET A 72 -11.68 7.31 -5.63
CA MET A 72 -12.84 8.19 -5.46
C MET A 72 -13.05 8.60 -4.03
N SER A 73 -12.46 7.91 -3.10
CA SER A 73 -12.58 8.20 -1.67
C SER A 73 -11.21 8.11 -1.02
N ILE A 74 -11.03 8.80 0.09
CA ILE A 74 -9.77 8.71 0.84
C ILE A 74 -10.10 8.48 2.32
N PRO A 75 -9.23 7.78 3.04
CA PRO A 75 -8.03 7.16 2.53
C PRO A 75 -8.33 5.92 1.69
N THR A 76 -7.56 5.70 0.66
CA THR A 76 -7.62 4.49 -0.13
C THR A 76 -6.22 3.89 -0.12
N LEU A 77 -6.15 2.60 0.13
CA LEU A 77 -4.89 1.87 0.17
C LEU A 77 -4.91 0.86 -0.95
N LEU A 78 -3.96 0.97 -1.84
CA LEU A 78 -3.83 0.04 -2.97
C LEU A 78 -2.52 -0.70 -2.83
N ILE A 79 -2.53 -1.98 -3.19
CA ILE A 79 -1.29 -2.75 -3.29
C ILE A 79 -1.05 -3.03 -4.76
N PHE A 80 0.12 -2.62 -5.23
CA PHE A 80 0.58 -2.85 -6.60
C PHE A 80 1.61 -3.96 -6.59
N LYS A 81 1.54 -4.81 -7.58
CA LYS A 81 2.51 -5.86 -7.79
C LYS A 81 2.83 -5.88 -9.26
N GLU A 82 4.11 -5.63 -9.59
CA GLU A 82 4.55 -5.56 -10.98
C GLU A 82 3.75 -4.55 -11.80
N GLY A 83 3.43 -3.43 -11.16
CA GLY A 83 2.74 -2.34 -11.82
C GLY A 83 1.22 -2.46 -11.85
N GLU A 84 0.67 -3.54 -11.33
CA GLU A 84 -0.78 -3.77 -11.36
C GLU A 84 -1.37 -3.78 -9.98
N VAL A 85 -2.58 -3.25 -9.84
CA VAL A 85 -3.30 -3.27 -8.57
C VAL A 85 -3.78 -4.69 -8.30
N VAL A 86 -3.34 -5.26 -7.19
CA VAL A 86 -3.76 -6.60 -6.80
C VAL A 86 -4.72 -6.57 -5.61
N ALA A 87 -4.83 -5.44 -4.92
CA ALA A 87 -5.74 -5.33 -3.78
C ALA A 87 -6.06 -3.88 -3.52
N SER A 88 -7.24 -3.63 -2.95
CA SER A 88 -7.65 -2.28 -2.57
C SER A 88 -8.44 -2.32 -1.28
N GLN A 89 -8.31 -1.26 -0.50
CA GLN A 89 -9.03 -1.10 0.74
C GLN A 89 -9.37 0.37 0.91
N VAL A 90 -10.65 0.69 1.09
CA VAL A 90 -11.10 2.06 1.27
C VAL A 90 -11.45 2.26 2.74
N GLY A 91 -11.00 3.37 3.29
CA GLY A 91 -11.30 3.73 4.67
C GLY A 91 -10.15 3.40 5.62
N ALA A 92 -10.31 3.84 6.87
CA ALA A 92 -9.26 3.66 7.87
C ALA A 92 -9.23 2.21 8.35
N LEU A 93 -8.03 1.72 8.58
CA LEU A 93 -7.80 0.37 9.10
C LEU A 93 -6.98 0.46 10.38
N SER A 94 -7.16 -0.52 11.27
CA SER A 94 -6.25 -0.66 12.39
C SER A 94 -4.92 -1.21 11.89
N LYS A 95 -3.89 -1.13 12.74
CA LYS A 95 -2.59 -1.66 12.36
C LYS A 95 -2.64 -3.16 12.07
N VAL A 96 -3.39 -3.91 12.87
CA VAL A 96 -3.52 -5.36 12.67
C VAL A 96 -4.17 -5.64 11.31
N GLN A 97 -5.25 -4.92 11.00
CA GLN A 97 -5.93 -5.11 9.72
C GLN A 97 -5.04 -4.75 8.55
N LEU A 98 -4.29 -3.67 8.67
CA LEU A 98 -3.41 -3.25 7.59
C LEU A 98 -2.25 -4.23 7.41
N ALA A 99 -1.69 -4.72 8.51
CA ALA A 99 -0.62 -5.71 8.42
C ALA A 99 -1.12 -6.98 7.72
N GLU A 100 -2.31 -7.44 8.07
CA GLU A 100 -2.89 -8.62 7.42
C GLU A 100 -3.13 -8.39 5.95
N PHE A 101 -3.63 -7.20 5.60
CA PHE A 101 -3.86 -6.83 4.21
C PHE A 101 -2.56 -6.89 3.42
N CYS A 102 -1.50 -6.32 3.97
CA CYS A 102 -0.20 -6.32 3.30
C CYS A 102 0.38 -7.72 3.17
N LEU A 103 0.26 -8.52 4.23
CA LEU A 103 0.88 -9.85 4.22
C LEU A 103 0.23 -10.82 3.26
N LEU A 104 -1.05 -10.60 2.93
CA LEU A 104 -1.71 -11.43 1.93
C LEU A 104 -1.07 -11.32 0.55
N TYR A 105 -0.41 -10.20 0.27
CA TYR A 105 0.09 -9.90 -1.06
C TYR A 105 1.60 -9.77 -1.13
N THR A 106 2.28 -9.88 0.01
CA THR A 106 3.73 -9.95 -0.03
C THR A 106 4.12 -11.36 -0.38
N SER A 107 5.25 -11.47 -1.03
CA SER A 107 5.69 -12.77 -1.46
C SER A 107 6.43 -13.41 -0.30
N PRO A 108 5.81 -14.28 0.46
CA PRO A 108 6.54 -14.93 1.51
C PRO A 108 7.52 -15.87 0.88
N SER A 109 8.46 -16.23 1.63
CA SER A 109 9.28 -17.29 1.20
C SER A 109 8.40 -18.43 0.89
N PRO A 110 8.65 -19.09 -0.15
CA PRO A 110 7.79 -20.19 -0.53
C PRO A 110 7.81 -21.22 0.53
N ARG A 111 7.73 -21.12 1.41
CA ARG A 111 7.65 -22.07 2.41
C ARG A 111 6.42 -22.01 3.06
N ASP A 112 6.45 -21.69 2.57
CA ASP A 112 5.43 -21.65 2.84
C ASP A 112 4.42 -21.88 2.71
N GLY A 113 4.65 -21.67 2.61
CA GLY A 113 3.81 -21.79 2.37
C GLY A 113 3.06 -22.27 2.69
N LEU A 114 3.37 -22.25 2.70
CA LEU A 114 2.77 -22.48 2.81
C LEU A 114 2.00 -22.71 3.15
N LEU A 115 2.09 -22.49 3.26
CA LEU A 115 1.47 -22.54 3.31
C LEU A 115 0.69 -22.91 3.45
N SER A 116 0.80 -22.80 3.59
CA SER A 116 0.14 -23.02 3.51
C SER A 116 -0.63 -23.34 3.83
N ARG A 117 -0.62 -23.23 4.00
CA ARG A 117 -1.27 -23.37 3.99
C ARG A 117 -2.04 -23.58 4.26
N MET A 118 -2.03 -23.33 4.45
CA MET A 118 -2.71 -23.36 4.38
C MET A 118 -3.42 -23.66 4.59
N PRO A 119 -3.56 -23.58 4.86
CA PRO A 119 -4.26 -23.68 4.95
C PRO A 119 -4.98 -23.91 5.14
N SER A 120 -4.98 -23.72 5.30
CA SER A 120 -5.63 -23.81 5.26
C SER A 120 -6.24 -23.98 5.35
N SER A 121 -6.18 -23.86 5.60
CA SER A 121 -6.63 -23.97 5.47
C SER A 121 -6.95 -24.23 5.42
N ALA A 122 -6.80 -24.09 5.76
CA ALA A 122 -6.93 -24.21 5.48
C ALA A 122 -7.09 -24.45 5.24
#